data_683050b8d446514a40289c06f0e0f575
#
_entry.id   683050b8d446514a40289c06f0e0f575
#
_cell.length_a   1.000
_cell.length_b   1.000
_cell.length_c   1.000
_cell.angle_alpha   90.00
_cell.angle_beta   90.00
_cell.angle_gamma   90.00
#
_symmetry.space_group_name_H-M   'P 1'
#
loop_
_entity.id
_entity.type
_entity.pdbx_description
1 polymer ?
#
loop_
_entity_poly.entity_id
_entity_poly.type
_entity_poly.pdbx_seq_one_letter_code
_entity_poly.pdbx_strand_id
1 'polypeptide(L)'
;PCDFTSSDAQNLIRRFEAWAAHIRRAAHPSPSHLPMLIKFNVWRAFVSNTVTLGLSIEQQSDDNALSPFTANSPPIPHLLPAALVPTALQRRIPHHPWVDILPFPRMRDNLIRAGDEWDDELCADMIGFFHAPSRREGVIVWGEPWDPRGWEATEDFVRYWGWAIEGCCEIVESTNYWRARRGERPLWVAGCESKRSK
;
A
#
# COMPACT_ATOMS: atom_id res chain seq x y z
N PRO A 1 -6.10 -3.55 12.96
CA PRO A 1 -5.07 -3.83 11.96
C PRO A 1 -5.04 -5.31 11.58
N CYS A 2 -4.41 -5.61 10.44
CA CYS A 2 -4.32 -6.98 9.94
C CYS A 2 -3.28 -7.76 10.75
N ASP A 3 -3.71 -8.79 11.49
CA ASP A 3 -2.80 -9.66 12.23
C ASP A 3 -2.07 -10.62 11.26
N PHE A 4 -0.89 -10.20 10.79
CA PHE A 4 -0.02 -11.02 9.94
C PHE A 4 0.74 -12.12 10.70
N THR A 5 0.70 -12.10 12.03
CA THR A 5 1.43 -13.04 12.89
C THR A 5 0.60 -14.24 13.28
N SER A 6 -0.71 -14.19 13.12
CA SER A 6 -1.59 -15.31 13.43
C SER A 6 -1.22 -16.57 12.64
N SER A 7 -1.42 -17.74 13.24
CA SER A 7 -1.13 -19.01 12.58
C SER A 7 -1.91 -19.19 11.27
N ASP A 8 -3.12 -18.68 11.21
CA ASP A 8 -3.98 -18.74 10.02
C ASP A 8 -3.48 -17.84 8.91
N ALA A 9 -3.05 -16.60 9.24
CA ALA A 9 -2.42 -15.69 8.30
C ALA A 9 -1.12 -16.29 7.72
N GLN A 10 -0.25 -16.82 8.57
CA GLN A 10 1.00 -17.47 8.16
C GLN A 10 0.76 -18.71 7.29
N ASN A 11 -0.26 -19.51 7.59
CA ASN A 11 -0.65 -20.65 6.78
C ASN A 11 -1.19 -20.21 5.41
N LEU A 12 -2.02 -19.17 5.39
CA LEU A 12 -2.57 -18.61 4.15
C LEU A 12 -1.46 -18.05 3.25
N ILE A 13 -0.52 -17.31 3.82
CA ILE A 13 0.65 -16.78 3.11
C ILE A 13 1.47 -17.92 2.47
N ARG A 14 1.82 -18.95 3.25
CA ARG A 14 2.59 -20.11 2.73
C ARG A 14 1.85 -20.84 1.61
N ARG A 15 0.55 -21.07 1.77
CA ARG A 15 -0.28 -21.68 0.72
C ARG A 15 -0.30 -20.83 -0.54
N PHE A 16 -0.33 -19.52 -0.35
CA PHE A 16 -0.35 -18.58 -1.46
C PHE A 16 0.99 -18.52 -2.19
N GLU A 17 2.10 -18.49 -1.48
CA GLU A 17 3.45 -18.53 -2.06
C GLU A 17 3.66 -19.81 -2.89
N ALA A 18 3.25 -20.96 -2.35
CA ALA A 18 3.31 -22.24 -3.04
C ALA A 18 2.45 -22.23 -4.33
N TRP A 19 1.24 -21.68 -4.25
CA TRP A 19 0.34 -21.55 -5.39
C TRP A 19 0.88 -20.56 -6.44
N ALA A 20 1.38 -19.40 -6.06
CA ALA A 20 1.98 -18.40 -6.96
C ALA A 20 3.24 -18.97 -7.66
N ALA A 21 4.04 -19.77 -6.95
CA ALA A 21 5.18 -20.46 -7.53
C ALA A 21 4.74 -21.56 -8.52
N HIS A 22 3.62 -22.23 -8.26
CA HIS A 22 3.04 -23.21 -9.18
C HIS A 22 2.57 -22.55 -10.48
N ILE A 23 1.82 -21.45 -10.37
CA ILE A 23 1.30 -20.71 -11.54
C ILE A 23 2.44 -20.14 -12.40
N ARG A 24 3.49 -19.61 -11.78
CA ARG A 24 4.67 -19.13 -12.53
C ARG A 24 5.33 -20.25 -13.33
N ARG A 25 5.37 -21.48 -12.79
CA ARG A 25 5.92 -22.66 -13.48
C ARG A 25 5.00 -23.18 -14.58
N ALA A 26 3.70 -23.08 -14.39
CA ALA A 26 2.70 -23.54 -15.37
C ALA A 26 2.57 -22.64 -16.61
N ALA A 27 3.23 -21.49 -16.64
CA ALA A 27 3.30 -20.51 -17.74
C ALA A 27 1.95 -19.91 -18.21
N HIS A 28 0.83 -20.22 -17.55
CA HIS A 28 -0.50 -19.71 -17.95
C HIS A 28 -1.35 -19.35 -16.73
N PRO A 29 -1.25 -18.12 -16.20
CA PRO A 29 -2.21 -17.67 -15.21
C PRO A 29 -3.60 -17.55 -15.83
N SER A 30 -4.58 -18.22 -15.24
CA SER A 30 -5.98 -18.01 -15.62
C SER A 30 -6.45 -16.62 -15.17
N PRO A 31 -7.31 -15.93 -15.96
CA PRO A 31 -7.92 -14.67 -15.53
C PRO A 31 -8.61 -14.72 -14.16
N SER A 32 -9.14 -15.89 -13.77
CA SER A 32 -9.73 -16.11 -12.45
C SER A 32 -8.75 -15.97 -11.28
N HIS A 33 -7.45 -16.05 -11.52
CA HIS A 33 -6.41 -15.91 -10.51
C HIS A 33 -5.94 -14.45 -10.31
N LEU A 34 -6.32 -13.55 -11.22
CA LEU A 34 -5.81 -12.19 -11.24
C LEU A 34 -6.13 -11.39 -9.97
N PRO A 35 -7.38 -11.40 -9.44
CA PRO A 35 -7.69 -10.66 -8.22
C PRO A 35 -6.83 -11.09 -7.03
N MET A 36 -6.60 -12.38 -6.91
CA MET A 36 -5.78 -12.95 -5.85
C MET A 36 -4.30 -12.57 -5.99
N LEU A 37 -3.77 -12.57 -7.22
CA LEU A 37 -2.39 -12.16 -7.50
C LEU A 37 -2.18 -10.67 -7.21
N ILE A 38 -3.16 -9.82 -7.52
CA ILE A 38 -3.13 -8.38 -7.24
C ILE A 38 -2.96 -8.17 -5.73
N LYS A 39 -3.85 -8.74 -4.91
CA LYS A 39 -3.79 -8.61 -3.47
C LYS A 39 -2.48 -9.14 -2.87
N PHE A 40 -2.00 -10.26 -3.38
CA PHE A 40 -0.71 -10.81 -2.96
C PHE A 40 0.47 -9.86 -3.28
N ASN A 41 0.45 -9.22 -4.42
CA ASN A 41 1.50 -8.26 -4.77
C ASN A 41 1.47 -7.05 -3.82
N VAL A 42 0.29 -6.57 -3.42
CA VAL A 42 0.16 -5.51 -2.42
C VAL A 42 0.72 -5.95 -1.07
N TRP A 43 0.34 -7.15 -0.59
CA TRP A 43 0.88 -7.69 0.65
C TRP A 43 2.42 -7.83 0.61
N ARG A 44 2.96 -8.39 -0.47
CA ARG A 44 4.42 -8.48 -0.67
C ARG A 44 5.09 -7.12 -0.66
N ALA A 45 4.45 -6.12 -1.26
CA ALA A 45 4.95 -4.76 -1.26
C ALA A 45 5.03 -4.20 0.17
N PHE A 46 4.01 -4.44 0.99
CA PHE A 46 3.98 -4.03 2.38
C PHE A 46 5.09 -4.70 3.19
N VAL A 47 5.24 -6.02 3.09
CA VAL A 47 6.32 -6.76 3.75
C VAL A 47 7.70 -6.24 3.31
N SER A 48 7.89 -6.01 2.01
CA SER A 48 9.16 -5.51 1.48
C SER A 48 9.49 -4.10 2.02
N ASN A 49 8.51 -3.20 2.06
CA ASN A 49 8.70 -1.85 2.58
C ASN A 49 8.92 -1.87 4.11
N THR A 50 8.23 -2.77 4.85
CA THR A 50 8.49 -3.00 6.28
C THR A 50 9.96 -3.34 6.52
N VAL A 51 10.50 -4.31 5.80
CA VAL A 51 11.91 -4.71 5.90
C VAL A 51 12.86 -3.57 5.48
N THR A 52 12.53 -2.86 4.40
CA THR A 52 13.32 -1.71 3.91
C THR A 52 13.42 -0.60 4.96
N LEU A 53 12.36 -0.38 5.73
CA LEU A 53 12.33 0.58 6.83
C LEU A 53 12.99 0.09 8.12
N GLY A 54 13.40 -1.18 8.19
CA GLY A 54 13.95 -1.80 9.39
C GLY A 54 12.89 -2.08 10.46
N LEU A 55 11.62 -2.15 10.07
CA LEU A 55 10.49 -2.49 10.94
C LEU A 55 10.27 -4.01 10.97
N SER A 56 9.56 -4.50 11.97
CA SER A 56 9.18 -5.91 12.06
C SER A 56 7.71 -6.12 11.70
N ILE A 57 7.37 -7.35 11.30
CA ILE A 57 5.98 -7.72 10.99
C ILE A 57 5.12 -7.69 12.27
N GLU A 58 5.70 -8.01 13.41
CA GLU A 58 5.03 -7.96 14.71
C GLU A 58 4.60 -6.52 15.03
N GLN A 59 5.46 -5.52 14.77
CA GLN A 59 5.10 -4.10 14.93
C GLN A 59 3.97 -3.66 13.99
N GLN A 60 3.87 -4.27 12.81
CA GLN A 60 2.78 -3.98 11.87
C GLN A 60 1.44 -4.60 12.29
N SER A 61 1.48 -5.61 13.17
CA SER A 61 0.30 -6.38 13.61
C SER A 61 -0.18 -6.02 15.01
N ASP A 62 0.58 -5.23 15.77
CA ASP A 62 0.24 -4.80 17.13
C ASP A 62 -0.55 -3.49 17.04
N ASP A 63 -1.85 -3.54 17.39
CA ASP A 63 -2.78 -2.41 17.39
C ASP A 63 -2.29 -1.21 18.21
N ASN A 64 -1.43 -1.43 19.19
CA ASN A 64 -0.89 -0.39 20.05
C ASN A 64 0.52 0.06 19.65
N ALA A 65 1.06 -0.49 18.56
CA ALA A 65 2.39 -0.12 18.11
C ALA A 65 2.44 1.36 17.66
N LEU A 66 3.48 2.02 18.07
CA LEU A 66 3.78 3.38 17.63
C LEU A 66 4.96 3.37 16.66
N SER A 67 4.85 4.17 15.62
CA SER A 67 5.93 4.35 14.65
C SER A 67 7.21 4.80 15.35
N PRO A 68 8.34 4.13 15.09
CA PRO A 68 9.63 4.55 15.62
C PRO A 68 10.12 5.86 15.01
N PHE A 69 9.46 6.37 13.97
CA PHE A 69 9.83 7.64 13.33
C PHE A 69 9.26 8.86 14.03
N THR A 70 8.47 8.70 15.10
CA THR A 70 8.03 9.80 15.96
C THR A 70 9.17 10.27 16.89
N ALA A 71 9.12 11.47 17.37
CA ALA A 71 10.00 12.38 18.12
C ALA A 71 11.25 11.88 18.89
N ASN A 72 11.58 10.60 18.92
CA ASN A 72 12.84 10.07 19.51
C ASN A 72 13.43 8.95 18.64
N SER A 73 13.20 9.03 17.36
CA SER A 73 13.55 7.99 16.40
C SER A 73 15.03 7.63 16.41
N PRO A 74 15.37 6.32 16.31
CA PRO A 74 16.71 5.90 15.98
C PRO A 74 17.15 6.55 14.65
N PRO A 75 18.45 6.68 14.39
CA PRO A 75 18.93 7.21 13.12
C PRO A 75 18.31 6.41 11.97
N ILE A 76 17.68 7.10 11.06
CA ILE A 76 17.11 6.51 9.83
C ILE A 76 18.24 5.78 9.10
N PRO A 77 18.03 4.53 8.64
CA PRO A 77 18.99 3.86 7.78
C PRO A 77 19.46 4.80 6.67
N HIS A 78 20.76 4.92 6.47
CA HIS A 78 21.37 5.97 5.64
C HIS A 78 20.99 5.95 4.16
N LEU A 79 20.19 5.00 3.68
CA LEU A 79 19.84 4.81 2.27
C LEU A 79 18.36 4.39 2.06
N LEU A 80 17.42 5.10 2.69
CA LEU A 80 16.02 4.88 2.36
C LEU A 80 15.68 5.42 0.97
N PRO A 81 14.85 4.70 0.19
CA PRO A 81 14.23 5.26 -0.99
C PRO A 81 13.50 6.57 -0.65
N ALA A 82 13.62 7.58 -1.50
CA ALA A 82 13.10 8.93 -1.23
C ALA A 82 11.60 8.92 -0.86
N ALA A 83 10.83 8.04 -1.48
CA ALA A 83 9.40 7.88 -1.23
C ALA A 83 9.06 7.31 0.16
N LEU A 84 10.00 6.59 0.80
CA LEU A 84 9.84 6.02 2.14
C LEU A 84 10.47 6.88 3.25
N VAL A 85 11.15 7.97 2.91
CA VAL A 85 11.69 8.88 3.93
C VAL A 85 10.54 9.47 4.75
N PRO A 86 10.58 9.39 6.10
CA PRO A 86 9.52 9.93 6.96
C PRO A 86 9.33 11.43 6.76
N THR A 87 8.08 11.86 6.68
CA THR A 87 7.71 13.26 6.56
C THR A 87 7.94 14.03 7.86
N ALA A 88 7.88 15.35 7.80
CA ALA A 88 7.92 16.20 9.00
C ALA A 88 6.72 15.94 9.93
N LEU A 89 5.56 15.52 9.38
CA LEU A 89 4.39 15.21 10.17
C LEU A 89 4.54 13.88 10.91
N GLN A 90 5.03 12.82 10.25
CA GLN A 90 5.33 11.52 10.87
C GLN A 90 6.29 11.67 12.05
N ARG A 91 7.26 12.56 11.98
CA ARG A 91 8.21 12.82 13.07
C ARG A 91 7.59 13.54 14.27
N ARG A 92 6.41 14.13 14.12
CA ARG A 92 5.77 14.99 15.14
C ARG A 92 4.55 14.35 15.78
N ILE A 93 3.81 13.55 15.03
CA ILE A 93 2.53 12.98 15.46
C ILE A 93 2.68 11.47 15.61
N PRO A 94 2.41 10.92 16.81
CA PRO A 94 2.33 9.48 17.00
C PRO A 94 1.31 8.86 16.04
N HIS A 95 1.67 7.75 15.42
CA HIS A 95 0.85 7.02 14.46
C HIS A 95 1.28 5.57 14.38
N HIS A 96 0.45 4.73 13.84
CA HIS A 96 0.74 3.32 13.68
C HIS A 96 1.80 3.09 12.57
N PRO A 97 2.78 2.16 12.75
CA PRO A 97 3.89 1.97 11.80
C PRO A 97 3.46 1.47 10.40
N TRP A 98 2.26 0.92 10.23
CA TRP A 98 1.83 0.52 8.89
C TRP A 98 1.58 1.71 7.94
N VAL A 99 1.40 2.91 8.47
CA VAL A 99 1.34 4.13 7.65
C VAL A 99 2.68 4.38 6.97
N ASP A 100 3.80 4.07 7.64
CA ASP A 100 5.15 4.35 7.16
C ASP A 100 5.52 3.59 5.89
N ILE A 101 4.91 2.40 5.68
CA ILE A 101 5.24 1.52 4.54
C ILE A 101 4.64 1.98 3.21
N LEU A 102 3.75 2.96 3.22
CA LEU A 102 3.14 3.51 2.01
C LEU A 102 4.14 4.43 1.29
N PRO A 103 4.45 4.22 -0.01
CA PRO A 103 5.46 5.00 -0.72
C PRO A 103 4.93 6.36 -1.21
N PHE A 104 3.97 6.95 -0.50
CA PHE A 104 3.30 8.21 -0.84
C PHE A 104 3.35 9.16 0.36
N PRO A 105 4.36 10.04 0.45
CA PRO A 105 4.53 10.94 1.59
C PRO A 105 3.27 11.76 1.91
N ARG A 106 2.60 12.26 0.89
CA ARG A 106 1.37 13.04 1.06
C ARG A 106 0.21 12.21 1.59
N MET A 107 0.06 10.97 1.11
CA MET A 107 -0.96 10.04 1.62
C MET A 107 -0.73 9.75 3.10
N ARG A 108 0.50 9.47 3.51
CA ARG A 108 0.84 9.26 4.92
C ARG A 108 0.42 10.46 5.78
N ASP A 109 0.73 11.67 5.30
CA ASP A 109 0.32 12.90 5.98
C ASP A 109 -1.20 13.06 6.07
N ASN A 110 -1.95 12.70 5.02
CA ASN A 110 -3.41 12.76 5.02
C ASN A 110 -3.99 11.77 6.01
N LEU A 111 -3.49 10.54 6.04
CA LEU A 111 -3.91 9.49 6.96
C LEU A 111 -3.68 9.89 8.42
N ILE A 112 -2.49 10.40 8.75
CA ILE A 112 -2.15 10.85 10.11
C ILE A 112 -3.06 12.00 10.56
N ARG A 113 -3.42 12.93 9.67
CA ARG A 113 -4.35 14.02 10.00
C ARG A 113 -5.77 13.56 10.23
N ALA A 114 -6.18 12.49 9.58
CA ALA A 114 -7.52 11.94 9.72
C ALA A 114 -7.73 11.13 11.01
N GLY A 115 -6.65 10.83 11.75
CA GLY A 115 -6.72 9.95 12.93
C GLY A 115 -6.61 8.48 12.54
N ASP A 116 -7.21 7.58 13.31
CA ASP A 116 -7.08 6.11 13.18
C ASP A 116 -8.39 5.36 12.91
N GLU A 117 -9.53 6.04 12.91
CA GLU A 117 -10.85 5.43 12.73
C GLU A 117 -11.04 4.71 11.37
N TRP A 118 -10.23 5.04 10.38
CA TRP A 118 -10.26 4.48 9.01
C TRP A 118 -9.37 3.23 8.83
N ASP A 119 -8.53 2.91 9.79
CA ASP A 119 -7.40 1.99 9.68
C ASP A 119 -7.83 0.59 9.24
N ASP A 120 -8.75 -0.04 9.99
CA ASP A 120 -9.22 -1.40 9.70
C ASP A 120 -9.86 -1.51 8.32
N GLU A 121 -10.66 -0.53 7.94
CA GLU A 121 -11.38 -0.54 6.66
C GLU A 121 -10.43 -0.35 5.48
N LEU A 122 -9.49 0.59 5.58
CA LEU A 122 -8.47 0.80 4.55
C LEU A 122 -7.55 -0.42 4.41
N CYS A 123 -7.12 -1.01 5.52
CA CYS A 123 -6.31 -2.22 5.52
C CYS A 123 -7.06 -3.36 4.80
N ALA A 124 -8.34 -3.58 5.12
CA ALA A 124 -9.16 -4.60 4.49
C ALA A 124 -9.32 -4.36 2.97
N ASP A 125 -9.51 -3.12 2.54
CA ASP A 125 -9.63 -2.79 1.13
C ASP A 125 -8.30 -2.97 0.37
N MET A 126 -7.17 -2.63 0.98
CA MET A 126 -5.86 -2.76 0.32
C MET A 126 -5.36 -4.21 0.28
N ILE A 127 -5.45 -4.94 1.36
CA ILE A 127 -4.86 -6.28 1.48
C ILE A 127 -5.91 -7.39 1.38
N GLY A 128 -7.02 -7.27 2.08
CA GLY A 128 -8.26 -8.05 1.97
C GLY A 128 -8.18 -9.58 2.05
N PHE A 129 -7.03 -10.18 2.45
CA PHE A 129 -6.89 -11.64 2.55
C PHE A 129 -7.40 -12.20 3.88
N PHE A 130 -7.31 -11.41 4.93
CA PHE A 130 -7.41 -11.88 6.30
C PHE A 130 -8.77 -11.59 6.94
N HIS A 131 -9.56 -10.76 6.29
CA HIS A 131 -10.92 -10.43 6.72
C HIS A 131 -11.94 -10.92 5.69
N ALA A 132 -13.22 -10.84 6.03
CA ALA A 132 -14.29 -11.09 5.06
C ALA A 132 -13.97 -10.32 3.76
N PRO A 133 -14.11 -10.95 2.59
CA PRO A 133 -13.63 -10.36 1.34
C PRO A 133 -14.21 -8.96 1.21
N SER A 134 -13.34 -7.96 1.24
CA SER A 134 -13.75 -6.62 0.87
C SER A 134 -14.37 -6.68 -0.52
N ARG A 135 -15.54 -6.11 -0.68
CA ARG A 135 -16.20 -6.02 -1.99
C ARG A 135 -15.58 -4.92 -2.85
N ARG A 136 -14.67 -4.14 -2.26
CA ARG A 136 -13.99 -3.02 -2.92
C ARG A 136 -12.61 -3.44 -3.37
N GLU A 137 -12.23 -2.95 -4.53
CA GLU A 137 -10.89 -3.10 -5.03
C GLU A 137 -10.02 -1.96 -4.47
N GLY A 138 -8.83 -2.30 -3.97
CA GLY A 138 -7.90 -1.37 -3.37
C GLY A 138 -6.91 -0.78 -4.39
N VAL A 139 -5.65 -1.12 -4.21
CA VAL A 139 -4.55 -0.71 -5.10
C VAL A 139 -3.94 -1.92 -5.81
N ILE A 140 -3.18 -1.66 -6.88
CA ILE A 140 -2.43 -2.67 -7.63
C ILE A 140 -0.95 -2.30 -7.57
N VAL A 141 -0.07 -3.28 -7.39
CA VAL A 141 1.38 -3.09 -7.43
C VAL A 141 1.97 -3.83 -8.62
N TRP A 142 2.56 -3.08 -9.54
CA TRP A 142 3.15 -3.57 -10.78
C TRP A 142 4.67 -3.67 -10.73
N GLY A 143 5.32 -2.89 -9.86
CA GLY A 143 6.77 -2.71 -9.85
C GLY A 143 7.37 -2.81 -8.45
N GLU A 144 8.46 -2.06 -8.25
CA GLU A 144 9.16 -2.01 -6.97
C GLU A 144 8.26 -1.40 -5.88
N PRO A 145 8.18 -2.04 -4.70
CA PRO A 145 7.28 -1.64 -3.61
C PRO A 145 7.46 -0.21 -3.12
N TRP A 146 8.70 0.26 -3.13
CA TRP A 146 9.08 1.61 -2.68
C TRP A 146 8.92 2.69 -3.75
N ASP A 147 8.70 2.30 -5.02
CA ASP A 147 8.57 3.25 -6.14
C ASP A 147 7.09 3.58 -6.39
N PRO A 148 6.63 4.82 -6.16
CA PRO A 148 5.26 5.23 -6.43
C PRO A 148 4.78 4.93 -7.86
N ARG A 149 5.68 4.92 -8.83
CA ARG A 149 5.37 4.64 -10.26
C ARG A 149 4.92 3.20 -10.50
N GLY A 150 5.20 2.30 -9.56
CA GLY A 150 4.76 0.91 -9.59
C GLY A 150 3.36 0.68 -9.04
N TRP A 151 2.66 1.72 -8.57
CA TRP A 151 1.36 1.59 -7.93
C TRP A 151 0.24 2.17 -8.77
N GLU A 152 -0.92 1.56 -8.68
CA GLU A 152 -2.14 2.00 -9.36
C GLU A 152 -3.31 1.97 -8.37
N ALA A 153 -4.06 3.06 -8.28
CA ALA A 153 -5.31 3.11 -7.54
C ALA A 153 -6.48 2.64 -8.44
N THR A 154 -7.35 1.78 -7.94
CA THR A 154 -8.56 1.38 -8.65
C THR A 154 -9.62 2.48 -8.58
N GLU A 155 -10.68 2.36 -9.39
CA GLU A 155 -11.81 3.30 -9.34
C GLU A 155 -12.51 3.28 -7.98
N ASP A 156 -12.66 2.09 -7.40
CA ASP A 156 -13.24 1.94 -6.07
C ASP A 156 -12.36 2.60 -5.01
N PHE A 157 -11.05 2.41 -5.09
CA PHE A 157 -10.12 3.08 -4.18
C PHE A 157 -10.24 4.61 -4.26
N VAL A 158 -10.25 5.17 -5.45
CA VAL A 158 -10.41 6.63 -5.64
C VAL A 158 -11.77 7.12 -5.12
N ARG A 159 -12.83 6.34 -5.30
CA ARG A 159 -14.17 6.69 -4.84
C ARG A 159 -14.29 6.75 -3.31
N TYR A 160 -13.73 5.78 -2.60
CA TYR A 160 -13.88 5.66 -1.14
C TYR A 160 -12.75 6.31 -0.38
N TRP A 161 -11.53 6.25 -0.92
CA TRP A 161 -10.28 6.71 -0.29
C TRP A 161 -9.64 7.91 -0.98
N GLY A 162 -10.40 8.59 -1.86
CA GLY A 162 -9.91 9.76 -2.60
C GLY A 162 -9.35 10.86 -1.69
N TRP A 163 -9.91 11.02 -0.49
CA TRP A 163 -9.40 11.95 0.52
C TRP A 163 -8.00 11.57 1.01
N ALA A 164 -7.70 10.29 1.14
CA ALA A 164 -6.39 9.80 1.58
C ALA A 164 -5.30 10.08 0.53
N ILE A 165 -5.65 10.09 -0.75
CA ILE A 165 -4.74 10.39 -1.85
C ILE A 165 -4.90 11.81 -2.41
N GLU A 166 -5.63 12.69 -1.74
CA GLU A 166 -5.75 14.09 -2.14
C GLU A 166 -4.38 14.76 -2.20
N GLY A 167 -4.05 15.35 -3.35
CA GLY A 167 -2.76 15.97 -3.60
C GLY A 167 -1.57 14.99 -3.77
N CYS A 168 -1.82 13.67 -3.83
CA CYS A 168 -0.81 12.66 -4.12
C CYS A 168 -0.65 12.48 -5.63
N CYS A 169 0.00 13.42 -6.30
CA CYS A 169 0.05 13.42 -7.76
C CYS A 169 0.83 12.22 -8.32
N GLU A 170 1.75 11.66 -7.56
CA GLU A 170 2.55 10.49 -7.93
C GLU A 170 1.68 9.25 -8.20
N ILE A 171 0.72 8.96 -7.31
CA ILE A 171 -0.18 7.81 -7.52
C ILE A 171 -1.17 8.08 -8.65
N VAL A 172 -1.61 9.33 -8.83
CA VAL A 172 -2.53 9.71 -9.90
C VAL A 172 -1.85 9.59 -11.27
N GLU A 173 -0.63 10.09 -11.39
CA GLU A 173 0.19 9.98 -12.60
C GLU A 173 0.48 8.51 -12.95
N SER A 174 0.89 7.73 -11.96
CA SER A 174 1.14 6.30 -12.13
C SER A 174 -0.12 5.53 -12.52
N THR A 175 -1.24 5.78 -11.82
CA THR A 175 -2.55 5.18 -12.16
C THR A 175 -2.91 5.47 -13.62
N ASN A 176 -2.81 6.71 -14.06
CA ASN A 176 -3.16 7.10 -15.41
C ASN A 176 -2.18 6.55 -16.46
N TYR A 177 -0.91 6.38 -16.12
CA TYR A 177 0.05 5.67 -16.97
C TYR A 177 -0.37 4.21 -17.22
N TRP A 178 -0.70 3.46 -16.16
CA TRP A 178 -1.09 2.05 -16.28
C TRP A 178 -2.44 1.88 -16.99
N ARG A 179 -3.41 2.75 -16.69
CA ARG A 179 -4.73 2.79 -17.36
C ARG A 179 -4.60 3.08 -18.85
N ALA A 180 -3.77 4.04 -19.23
CA ALA A 180 -3.54 4.37 -20.64
C ALA A 180 -2.97 3.17 -21.44
N ARG A 181 -2.13 2.33 -20.83
CA ARG A 181 -1.61 1.11 -21.47
C ARG A 181 -2.66 0.06 -21.76
N ARG A 182 -3.80 0.12 -21.06
CA ARG A 182 -4.97 -0.74 -21.28
C ARG A 182 -6.08 -0.07 -22.09
N GLY A 183 -5.87 1.18 -22.53
CA GLY A 183 -6.88 1.98 -23.24
C GLY A 183 -8.02 2.48 -22.35
N GLU A 184 -7.83 2.52 -21.05
CA GLU A 184 -8.82 2.97 -20.08
C GLU A 184 -8.79 4.49 -19.90
N ARG A 185 -9.92 5.06 -19.48
CA ARG A 185 -10.01 6.50 -19.20
C ARG A 185 -9.21 6.87 -17.95
N PRO A 186 -8.57 8.07 -17.94
CA PRO A 186 -7.85 8.53 -16.76
C PRO A 186 -8.80 8.76 -15.58
N LEU A 187 -8.27 8.55 -14.36
CA LEU A 187 -8.92 8.91 -13.09
C LEU A 187 -8.44 10.30 -12.64
N TRP A 188 -9.30 10.98 -11.91
CA TRP A 188 -9.03 12.31 -11.38
C TRP A 188 -9.18 12.30 -9.86
N VAL A 189 -8.23 12.95 -9.19
CA VAL A 189 -8.23 13.13 -7.74
C VAL A 189 -8.00 14.61 -7.44
N ALA A 190 -8.69 15.14 -6.45
CA ALA A 190 -8.56 16.53 -6.03
C ALA A 190 -7.10 16.88 -5.67
N GLY A 191 -6.69 18.10 -6.00
CA GLY A 191 -5.34 18.58 -5.73
C GLY A 191 -4.26 18.12 -6.72
N CYS A 192 -4.62 17.34 -7.76
CA CYS A 192 -3.70 16.92 -8.81
C CYS A 192 -4.22 17.36 -10.17
N GLU A 193 -3.88 18.59 -10.56
CA GLU A 193 -4.17 19.07 -11.91
C GLU A 193 -3.24 18.41 -12.92
N SER A 194 -3.83 17.77 -13.94
CA SER A 194 -3.07 17.29 -15.08
C SER A 194 -2.35 18.49 -15.74
N LYS A 195 -1.03 18.42 -15.78
CA LYS A 195 -0.29 19.27 -16.73
C LYS A 195 -0.76 18.89 -18.12
N ARG A 196 -1.74 19.61 -18.67
CA ARG A 196 -2.08 19.48 -20.09
C ARG A 196 -0.82 19.82 -20.87
N SER A 197 -0.21 18.80 -21.45
CA SER A 197 0.84 19.01 -22.45
C SER A 197 0.24 19.87 -23.55
N LYS A 198 0.79 21.08 -23.72
CA LYS A 198 0.53 21.93 -24.89
C LYS A 198 1.29 21.36 -26.08
#